data_462ad6e86913b263b8c46ffcc72782c0
#
_entry.id   462ad6e86913b263b8c46ffcc72782c0
#
_cell.length_a   1.000
_cell.length_b   1.000
_cell.length_c   1.000
_cell.angle_alpha   90.00
_cell.angle_beta   90.00
_cell.angle_gamma   90.00
#
_symmetry.space_group_name_H-M   'P 1'
#
loop_
_entity.id
_entity.type
_entity.pdbx_description
1 polymer ?
#
loop_
_entity_poly.entity_id
_entity_poly.type
_entity_poly.pdbx_seq_one_letter_code
_entity_poly.pdbx_strand_id
1 'polypeptide(L)'
;MAFTQSGGVVIVKGPGNAGGNNFGAAALDTDGNVSISDGTLIIFGGMEKTPTLSSNVTKTLCSSNSVSTGSHSVAFPNSISYSTTLKNSSRGCLVYSALGSATLK
;
A
#
# COMPACT_ATOMS: atom_id res chain seq x y z
N MET A 1 -6.45 -18.42 0.43
CA MET A 1 -6.84 -17.30 -0.47
C MET A 1 -5.58 -16.58 -0.90
N ALA A 2 -5.51 -16.17 -2.15
CA ALA A 2 -4.38 -15.41 -2.68
C ALA A 2 -4.86 -14.04 -3.15
N PHE A 3 -3.96 -13.07 -3.13
CA PHE A 3 -4.22 -11.74 -3.69
C PHE A 3 -3.35 -11.56 -4.93
N THR A 4 -3.97 -11.23 -6.06
CA THR A 4 -3.25 -10.99 -7.32
C THR A 4 -3.75 -9.69 -7.93
N GLN A 5 -2.82 -8.82 -8.28
CA GLN A 5 -3.16 -7.56 -8.95
C GLN A 5 -2.38 -7.45 -10.27
N SER A 6 -3.11 -7.25 -11.37
CA SER A 6 -2.56 -7.13 -12.71
C SER A 6 -2.95 -5.82 -13.38
N GLY A 7 -3.42 -4.85 -12.63
CA GLY A 7 -3.81 -3.54 -13.12
C GLY A 7 -4.68 -2.80 -12.11
N GLY A 8 -5.12 -1.61 -12.47
CA GLY A 8 -6.02 -0.82 -11.64
C GLY A 8 -5.38 -0.22 -10.40
N VAL A 9 -6.21 0.32 -9.53
CA VAL A 9 -5.78 0.95 -8.27
C VAL A 9 -6.57 0.34 -7.14
N VAL A 10 -5.87 -0.14 -6.12
CA VAL A 10 -6.46 -0.68 -4.89
C VAL A 10 -5.90 0.11 -3.71
N ILE A 11 -6.77 0.61 -2.86
CA ILE A 11 -6.39 1.32 -1.63
C ILE A 11 -6.94 0.53 -0.45
N VAL A 12 -6.04 0.09 0.43
CA VAL A 12 -6.39 -0.70 1.61
C VAL A 12 -6.04 0.13 2.85
N LYS A 13 -6.97 0.19 3.79
CA LYS A 13 -6.79 0.93 5.05
C LYS A 13 -7.05 0.00 6.21
N GLY A 14 -6.14 -0.04 7.16
CA GLY A 14 -6.28 -0.90 8.32
C GLY A 14 -5.14 -0.76 9.31
N PRO A 15 -5.14 -1.61 10.35
CA PRO A 15 -4.10 -1.59 11.37
C PRO A 15 -2.80 -2.21 10.89
N GLY A 16 -1.79 -2.17 11.75
CA GLY A 16 -0.49 -2.75 11.50
C GLY A 16 0.55 -1.71 11.13
N ASN A 17 1.81 -2.11 11.11
CA ASN A 17 2.94 -1.24 10.79
C ASN A 17 3.34 -1.40 9.34
N ALA A 18 3.49 -0.30 8.64
CA ALA A 18 3.94 -0.31 7.26
C ALA A 18 5.35 -0.93 7.18
N GLY A 19 5.57 -1.75 6.17
CA GLY A 19 6.86 -2.40 5.95
C GLY A 19 7.12 -3.60 6.84
N GLY A 20 6.20 -3.94 7.77
CA GLY A 20 6.35 -5.09 8.64
C GLY A 20 5.31 -6.16 8.39
N ASN A 21 5.54 -7.35 8.96
CA ASN A 21 4.56 -8.41 8.99
C ASN A 21 3.81 -8.35 10.32
N ASN A 22 2.50 -8.11 10.26
CA ASN A 22 1.68 -7.90 11.45
C ASN A 22 0.53 -8.91 11.42
N PHE A 23 0.82 -10.13 11.85
CA PHE A 23 -0.18 -11.20 11.85
C PHE A 23 -1.37 -10.81 12.71
N GLY A 24 -2.56 -10.93 12.16
CA GLY A 24 -3.80 -10.58 12.81
C GLY A 24 -4.10 -9.09 12.89
N ALA A 25 -3.16 -8.24 12.44
CA ALA A 25 -3.34 -6.78 12.49
C ALA A 25 -2.94 -6.11 11.17
N ALA A 26 -2.74 -6.87 10.11
CA ALA A 26 -2.34 -6.33 8.82
C ALA A 26 -3.52 -5.67 8.11
N ALA A 27 -3.25 -4.57 7.41
CA ALA A 27 -4.24 -3.91 6.56
C ALA A 27 -4.64 -4.82 5.40
N LEU A 28 -3.67 -5.50 4.82
CA LEU A 28 -3.91 -6.53 3.81
C LEU A 28 -3.56 -7.89 4.43
N ASP A 29 -4.58 -8.64 4.80
CA ASP A 29 -4.47 -9.91 5.50
C ASP A 29 -4.95 -11.03 4.56
N THR A 30 -4.05 -11.89 4.14
CA THR A 30 -4.36 -13.00 3.25
C THR A 30 -3.54 -14.22 3.63
N ASP A 31 -4.17 -15.40 3.61
CA ASP A 31 -3.51 -16.67 3.90
C ASP A 31 -2.66 -17.18 2.74
N GLY A 32 -2.90 -16.69 1.55
CA GLY A 32 -2.19 -17.12 0.35
C GLY A 32 -1.10 -16.15 -0.08
N ASN A 33 -0.54 -16.41 -1.24
CA ASN A 33 0.49 -15.55 -1.80
C ASN A 33 -0.10 -14.21 -2.28
N VAL A 34 0.74 -13.18 -2.23
CA VAL A 34 0.43 -11.87 -2.80
C VAL A 34 1.33 -11.67 -4.01
N SER A 35 0.75 -11.39 -5.17
CA SER A 35 1.49 -11.17 -6.41
C SER A 35 1.00 -9.88 -7.08
N ILE A 36 1.91 -9.00 -7.44
CA ILE A 36 1.59 -7.75 -8.11
C ILE A 36 2.40 -7.67 -9.40
N SER A 37 1.72 -7.74 -10.53
CA SER A 37 2.38 -7.71 -11.84
C SER A 37 2.19 -6.37 -12.55
N ASP A 38 1.20 -5.59 -12.17
CA ASP A 38 0.92 -4.27 -12.75
C ASP A 38 -0.07 -3.53 -11.84
N GLY A 39 -0.25 -2.24 -12.09
CA GLY A 39 -1.20 -1.42 -11.34
C GLY A 39 -0.59 -0.79 -10.11
N THR A 40 -1.44 -0.35 -9.19
CA THR A 40 -1.05 0.38 -7.98
C THR A 40 -1.80 -0.18 -6.79
N LEU A 41 -1.06 -0.51 -5.74
CA LEU A 41 -1.60 -0.93 -4.45
C LEU A 41 -1.08 0.02 -3.37
N ILE A 42 -2.00 0.74 -2.73
CA ILE A 42 -1.68 1.69 -1.66
C ILE A 42 -2.23 1.11 -0.37
N ILE A 43 -1.35 0.95 0.62
CA ILE A 43 -1.70 0.34 1.90
C ILE A 43 -1.42 1.34 3.02
N PHE A 44 -2.47 1.72 3.74
CA PHE A 44 -2.33 2.45 5.00
C PHE A 44 -2.38 1.44 6.14
N GLY A 45 -1.22 1.11 6.67
CA GLY A 45 -1.03 0.05 7.65
C GLY A 45 0.02 -0.94 7.19
N GLY A 46 -0.10 -2.19 7.59
CA GLY A 46 0.86 -3.24 7.27
C GLY A 46 0.31 -4.33 6.37
N MET A 47 1.18 -5.26 6.01
CA MET A 47 0.84 -6.47 5.26
C MET A 47 1.23 -7.70 6.05
N GLU A 48 0.46 -8.78 5.90
CA GLU A 48 0.80 -10.07 6.47
C GLU A 48 1.87 -10.79 5.67
N LYS A 49 1.79 -10.70 4.35
CA LYS A 49 2.69 -11.43 3.44
C LYS A 49 3.56 -10.45 2.65
N THR A 50 4.81 -10.86 2.42
CA THR A 50 5.69 -10.13 1.50
C THR A 50 5.27 -10.48 0.07
N PRO A 51 4.95 -9.48 -0.76
CA PRO A 51 4.48 -9.77 -2.12
C PRO A 51 5.60 -10.15 -3.06
N THR A 52 5.23 -10.91 -4.10
CA THR A 52 6.06 -11.12 -5.27
C THR A 52 5.76 -10.02 -6.28
N LEU A 53 6.79 -9.32 -6.72
CA LEU A 53 6.64 -8.18 -7.60
C LEU A 53 7.26 -8.46 -8.97
N SER A 54 6.58 -8.05 -10.04
CA SER A 54 7.18 -8.01 -11.36
C SER A 54 8.20 -6.87 -11.43
N SER A 55 9.12 -6.95 -12.39
CA SER A 55 10.22 -5.99 -12.50
C SER A 55 9.79 -4.54 -12.72
N ASN A 56 8.57 -4.35 -13.23
CA ASN A 56 8.00 -3.02 -13.47
C ASN A 56 7.33 -2.40 -12.24
N VAL A 57 7.22 -3.14 -11.14
CA VAL A 57 6.54 -2.67 -9.93
C VAL A 57 7.56 -2.20 -8.92
N THR A 58 7.38 -0.96 -8.44
CA THR A 58 8.25 -0.32 -7.46
C THR A 58 7.59 -0.31 -6.10
N LYS A 59 8.34 -0.71 -5.07
CA LYS A 59 7.93 -0.61 -3.67
C LYS A 59 8.41 0.72 -3.10
N THR A 60 7.51 1.46 -2.44
CA THR A 60 7.85 2.69 -1.72
C THR A 60 7.26 2.63 -0.32
N LEU A 61 8.12 2.78 0.70
CA LEU A 61 7.65 3.02 2.07
C LEU A 61 7.47 4.53 2.22
N CYS A 62 6.25 5.00 2.01
CA CYS A 62 5.96 6.44 2.03
C CYS A 62 6.00 7.03 3.43
N SER A 63 5.62 6.25 4.44
CA SER A 63 5.70 6.67 5.83
C SER A 63 5.88 5.46 6.72
N SER A 64 6.85 5.53 7.63
CA SER A 64 7.05 4.55 8.70
C SER A 64 6.43 5.02 10.01
N ASN A 65 5.88 6.22 10.05
CA ASN A 65 5.25 6.83 11.21
C ASN A 65 3.73 6.87 11.04
N SER A 66 3.03 7.25 12.12
CA SER A 66 1.58 7.37 12.07
C SER A 66 1.13 8.37 11.01
N VAL A 67 0.07 7.98 10.30
CA VAL A 67 -0.62 8.85 9.34
C VAL A 67 -1.94 9.26 10.00
N SER A 68 -2.15 10.56 10.14
CA SER A 68 -3.31 11.09 10.84
C SER A 68 -4.62 10.85 10.09
N THR A 69 -5.74 10.98 10.81
CA THR A 69 -7.07 10.99 10.17
C THR A 69 -7.20 12.18 9.25
N GLY A 70 -8.06 12.07 8.26
CA GLY A 70 -8.33 13.12 7.29
C GLY A 70 -7.90 12.73 5.88
N SER A 71 -7.86 13.72 5.00
CA SER A 71 -7.55 13.50 3.60
C SER A 71 -6.05 13.41 3.36
N HIS A 72 -5.65 12.45 2.56
CA HIS A 72 -4.27 12.27 2.14
C HIS A 72 -4.24 11.96 0.65
N SER A 73 -3.13 12.29 0.00
CA SER A 73 -2.91 11.89 -1.38
C SER A 73 -1.55 11.23 -1.54
N VAL A 74 -1.48 10.30 -2.49
CA VAL A 74 -0.25 9.61 -2.86
C VAL A 74 0.07 10.04 -4.28
N ALA A 75 1.19 10.70 -4.45
CA ALA A 75 1.61 11.26 -5.73
C ALA A 75 2.72 10.42 -6.36
N PHE A 76 2.67 10.31 -7.68
CA PHE A 76 3.63 9.55 -8.48
C PHE A 76 4.30 10.46 -9.50
N PRO A 77 5.36 10.01 -10.17
CA PRO A 77 5.89 10.71 -11.34
C PRO A 77 4.77 10.91 -12.38
N ASN A 78 4.94 11.78 -13.32
CA ASN A 78 3.96 12.08 -14.39
C ASN A 78 2.68 12.76 -13.90
N SER A 79 2.72 13.40 -12.74
CA SER A 79 1.58 14.16 -12.20
C SER A 79 0.35 13.32 -11.90
N ILE A 80 0.52 12.03 -11.68
CA ILE A 80 -0.56 11.14 -11.26
C ILE A 80 -0.62 11.13 -9.73
N SER A 81 -1.83 11.27 -9.18
CA SER A 81 -2.03 11.13 -7.75
C SER A 81 -3.39 10.52 -7.45
N TYR A 82 -3.46 9.84 -6.30
CA TYR A 82 -4.70 9.24 -5.80
C TYR A 82 -4.95 9.73 -4.39
N SER A 83 -6.19 10.10 -4.10
CA SER A 83 -6.58 10.65 -2.81
C SER A 83 -7.49 9.70 -2.07
N THR A 84 -7.39 9.71 -0.73
CA THR A 84 -8.29 8.96 0.13
C THR A 84 -8.47 9.70 1.44
N THR A 85 -9.47 9.28 2.21
CA THR A 85 -9.73 9.83 3.54
C THR A 85 -9.62 8.72 4.57
N LEU A 86 -8.83 8.95 5.61
CA LEU A 86 -8.67 8.01 6.72
C LEU A 86 -9.64 8.40 7.84
N LYS A 87 -10.50 7.46 8.23
CA LYS A 87 -11.39 7.62 9.38
C LYS A 87 -10.65 7.40 10.70
N ASN A 88 -9.63 6.55 10.67
CA ASN A 88 -8.77 6.27 11.82
C ASN A 88 -7.32 6.47 11.41
N SER A 89 -6.48 6.88 12.35
CA SER A 89 -5.05 6.98 12.07
C SER A 89 -4.48 5.61 11.71
N SER A 90 -3.45 5.62 10.87
CA SER A 90 -2.76 4.43 10.42
C SER A 90 -1.31 4.46 10.89
N ARG A 91 -0.65 3.30 10.94
CA ARG A 91 0.75 3.19 11.38
C ARG A 91 1.73 3.26 10.22
N GLY A 92 1.36 3.88 9.14
CA GLY A 92 2.25 4.10 8.03
C GLY A 92 1.56 3.97 6.67
N CYS A 93 2.35 4.11 5.63
CA CYS A 93 1.87 4.02 4.26
C CYS A 93 2.89 3.29 3.40
N LEU A 94 2.44 2.24 2.73
CA LEU A 94 3.27 1.40 1.87
C LEU A 94 2.62 1.33 0.49
N VAL A 95 3.41 1.54 -0.57
CA VAL A 95 2.91 1.59 -1.93
C VAL A 95 3.69 0.65 -2.84
N TYR A 96 2.96 -0.13 -3.63
CA TYR A 96 3.51 -0.93 -4.73
C TYR A 96 2.90 -0.43 -6.03
N SER A 97 3.72 0.01 -6.97
CA SER A 97 3.17 0.63 -8.18
C SER A 97 4.05 0.47 -9.39
N ALA A 98 3.41 0.20 -10.53
CA ALA A 98 4.05 0.26 -11.84
C ALA A 98 4.27 1.70 -12.32
N LEU A 99 3.71 2.69 -11.62
CA LEU A 99 3.90 4.10 -11.93
C LEU A 99 5.25 4.64 -11.43
N GLY A 100 5.91 3.93 -10.53
CA GLY A 100 7.18 4.32 -9.97
C GLY A 100 7.09 4.64 -8.49
N SER A 101 8.03 5.44 -7.99
CA SER A 101 8.11 5.81 -6.58
C SER A 101 6.96 6.75 -6.20
N ALA A 102 6.46 6.58 -4.99
CA ALA A 102 5.33 7.34 -4.47
C ALA A 102 5.75 8.30 -3.37
N THR A 103 4.99 9.39 -3.22
CA THR A 103 5.16 10.36 -2.14
C THR A 103 3.83 10.58 -1.47
N LEU A 104 3.78 10.46 -0.15
CA LEU A 104 2.59 10.75 0.64
C LEU A 104 2.53 12.24 0.97
N LYS A 105 1.37 12.81 0.76
CA LYS A 105 1.13 14.22 1.04
C LYS A 105 0.00 14.43 2.02
#